data_bda6fbd788db9f765a45804ccce827e2
#
_entry.id   bda6fbd788db9f765a45804ccce827e2
#
_cell.length_a   1.000
_cell.length_b   1.000
_cell.length_c   1.000
_cell.angle_alpha   90.00
_cell.angle_beta   90.00
_cell.angle_gamma   90.00
#
_symmetry.space_group_name_H-M   'P 1'
#
loop_
_entity.id
_entity.type
_entity.pdbx_description
1 polymer ?
#
loop_
_entity_poly.entity_id
_entity_poly.type
_entity_poly.pdbx_seq_one_letter_code
_entity_poly.pdbx_strand_id
1 'polypeptide(L)'
;DAQFRKLAADIAQSAQPIVFNGVQGLMVNAPGIFHSLVGDILSQQSGSFALMWVVNQKGVVKAGLRSQRNFDCIALARSMDGGGHAQACGFKMSAARLPELLGGRFQAEPKP
;
A
#
# COMPACT_ATOMS: atom_id res chain seq x y z
N ASP A 1 -17.89 -11.53 -5.84
CA ASP A 1 -19.32 -11.34 -5.78
C ASP A 1 -19.67 -9.98 -5.15
N ALA A 2 -20.95 -9.64 -5.13
CA ALA A 2 -21.42 -8.35 -4.65
C ALA A 2 -21.06 -8.12 -3.18
N GLN A 3 -21.14 -9.15 -2.35
CA GLN A 3 -20.85 -9.04 -0.93
C GLN A 3 -19.35 -8.79 -0.69
N PHE A 4 -18.49 -9.47 -1.43
CA PHE A 4 -17.05 -9.30 -1.34
C PHE A 4 -16.66 -7.86 -1.75
N ARG A 5 -17.27 -7.37 -2.83
CA ARG A 5 -17.04 -5.99 -3.29
C ARG A 5 -17.51 -4.96 -2.28
N LYS A 6 -18.63 -5.22 -1.61
CA LYS A 6 -19.12 -4.34 -0.56
C LYS A 6 -18.13 -4.28 0.61
N LEU A 7 -17.59 -5.42 1.02
CA LEU A 7 -16.59 -5.47 2.09
C LEU A 7 -15.34 -4.70 1.69
N ALA A 8 -14.90 -4.84 0.44
CA ALA A 8 -13.73 -4.09 -0.05
C ALA A 8 -13.99 -2.58 -0.01
N ALA A 9 -15.20 -2.15 -0.42
CA ALA A 9 -15.56 -0.75 -0.37
C ALA A 9 -15.62 -0.22 1.07
N ASP A 10 -16.11 -1.02 2.00
CA ASP A 10 -16.15 -0.67 3.42
C ASP A 10 -14.73 -0.50 3.98
N ILE A 11 -13.83 -1.41 3.64
CA ILE A 11 -12.41 -1.31 4.05
C ILE A 11 -11.81 -0.02 3.49
N ALA A 12 -12.06 0.27 2.23
CA ALA A 12 -11.50 1.46 1.57
C ALA A 12 -11.92 2.76 2.25
N GLN A 13 -13.07 2.79 2.92
CA GLN A 13 -13.53 3.99 3.64
C GLN A 13 -12.63 4.32 4.84
N SER A 14 -11.86 3.37 5.33
CA SER A 14 -10.91 3.59 6.44
C SER A 14 -9.56 4.09 5.98
N ALA A 15 -9.39 4.36 4.69
CA ALA A 15 -8.11 4.78 4.15
C ALA A 15 -7.71 6.16 4.67
N GLN A 16 -6.40 6.34 4.80
CA GLN A 16 -5.83 7.61 5.22
C GLN A 16 -4.73 8.04 4.25
N PRO A 17 -4.46 9.35 4.17
CA PRO A 17 -3.37 9.83 3.30
C PRO A 17 -2.01 9.33 3.78
N ILE A 18 -1.14 9.11 2.82
CA ILE A 18 0.28 8.81 3.08
C ILE A 18 1.14 9.58 2.09
N VAL A 19 2.31 10.00 2.55
CA VAL A 19 3.38 10.49 1.68
C VAL A 19 4.50 9.45 1.76
N PHE A 20 4.75 8.78 0.64
CA PHE A 20 5.76 7.72 0.55
C PHE A 20 6.85 8.19 -0.40
N ASN A 21 8.07 8.38 0.12
CA ASN A 21 9.21 8.94 -0.66
C ASN A 21 8.81 10.22 -1.39
N GLY A 22 8.02 11.09 -0.73
CA GLY A 22 7.57 12.35 -1.31
C GLY A 22 6.35 12.25 -2.23
N VAL A 23 5.81 11.07 -2.47
CA VAL A 23 4.64 10.89 -3.32
C VAL A 23 3.40 10.69 -2.46
N GLN A 24 2.35 11.47 -2.74
CA GLN A 24 1.09 11.34 -2.02
C GLN A 24 0.26 10.18 -2.57
N GLY A 25 -0.32 9.40 -1.65
CA GLY A 25 -1.22 8.32 -1.98
C GLY A 25 -2.21 8.09 -0.86
N LEU A 26 -2.86 6.92 -0.88
CA LEU A 26 -3.77 6.50 0.18
C LEU A 26 -3.31 5.14 0.71
N MET A 27 -3.49 4.93 2.01
CA MET A 27 -3.16 3.63 2.61
C MET A 27 -4.28 3.14 3.52
N VAL A 28 -4.31 1.83 3.71
CA VAL A 28 -5.26 1.20 4.58
C VAL A 28 -4.73 -0.15 5.06
N ASN A 29 -5.13 -0.55 6.27
CA ASN A 29 -4.92 -1.91 6.73
C ASN A 29 -5.95 -2.81 6.05
N ALA A 30 -5.50 -3.84 5.34
CA ALA A 30 -6.40 -4.75 4.65
C ALA A 30 -5.77 -6.12 4.49
N PRO A 31 -6.52 -7.20 4.73
CA PRO A 31 -6.04 -8.55 4.44
C PRO A 31 -5.66 -8.70 2.97
N GLY A 32 -4.70 -9.61 2.70
CA GLY A 32 -4.16 -9.78 1.34
C GLY A 32 -5.22 -10.09 0.29
N ILE A 33 -6.28 -10.83 0.67
CA ILE A 33 -7.35 -11.19 -0.27
C ILE A 33 -8.12 -9.97 -0.79
N PHE A 34 -8.02 -8.82 -0.13
CA PHE A 34 -8.69 -7.58 -0.55
C PHE A 34 -7.76 -6.62 -1.29
N HIS A 35 -6.46 -6.91 -1.38
CA HIS A 35 -5.51 -5.95 -1.93
C HIS A 35 -5.84 -5.53 -3.36
N SER A 36 -6.30 -6.46 -4.20
CA SER A 36 -6.64 -6.14 -5.58
C SER A 36 -7.82 -5.16 -5.67
N LEU A 37 -8.94 -5.48 -5.00
CA LEU A 37 -10.14 -4.63 -5.08
C LEU A 37 -9.96 -3.31 -4.33
N VAL A 38 -9.44 -3.35 -3.10
CA VAL A 38 -9.21 -2.15 -2.32
C VAL A 38 -8.17 -1.26 -3.00
N GLY A 39 -7.12 -1.88 -3.54
CA GLY A 39 -6.10 -1.15 -4.27
C GLY A 39 -6.64 -0.46 -5.52
N ASP A 40 -7.54 -1.12 -6.25
CA ASP A 40 -8.18 -0.52 -7.41
C ASP A 40 -9.01 0.71 -7.01
N ILE A 41 -9.82 0.58 -5.97
CA ILE A 41 -10.64 1.70 -5.47
C ILE A 41 -9.76 2.88 -5.06
N LEU A 42 -8.77 2.62 -4.20
CA LEU A 42 -7.98 3.68 -3.61
C LEU A 42 -6.99 4.31 -4.59
N SER A 43 -6.45 3.53 -5.53
CA SER A 43 -5.54 4.09 -6.53
C SER A 43 -6.27 5.02 -7.49
N GLN A 44 -7.55 4.74 -7.78
CA GLN A 44 -8.37 5.68 -8.55
C GLN A 44 -8.63 6.96 -7.78
N GLN A 45 -8.94 6.84 -6.49
CA GLN A 45 -9.21 8.00 -5.63
C GLN A 45 -7.98 8.87 -5.42
N SER A 46 -6.82 8.25 -5.23
CA SER A 46 -5.59 8.99 -4.95
C SER A 46 -5.00 9.65 -6.20
N GLY A 47 -5.25 9.09 -7.37
CA GLY A 47 -4.62 9.55 -8.61
C GLY A 47 -3.15 9.15 -8.72
N SER A 48 -2.63 8.40 -7.77
CA SER A 48 -1.25 7.91 -7.76
C SER A 48 -1.22 6.44 -7.36
N PHE A 49 -1.00 6.14 -6.08
CA PHE A 49 -0.93 4.77 -5.61
C PHE A 49 -1.82 4.54 -4.39
N ALA A 50 -2.10 3.27 -4.15
CA ALA A 50 -2.71 2.79 -2.93
C ALA A 50 -1.74 1.81 -2.26
N LEU A 51 -1.63 1.89 -0.93
CA LEU A 51 -0.81 0.98 -0.13
C LEU A 51 -1.71 0.25 0.84
N MET A 52 -1.75 -1.07 0.72
CA MET A 52 -2.50 -1.94 1.63
C MET A 52 -1.49 -2.72 2.46
N TRP A 53 -1.60 -2.65 3.79
CA TRP A 53 -0.65 -3.31 4.66
C TRP A 53 -1.33 -4.27 5.62
N VAL A 54 -0.57 -5.28 6.03
CA VAL A 54 -0.98 -6.26 7.04
C VAL A 54 0.27 -6.72 7.78
N VAL A 55 0.12 -7.03 9.06
CA VAL A 55 1.22 -7.52 9.90
C VAL A 55 0.95 -8.98 10.24
N ASN A 56 1.97 -9.82 10.10
CA ASN A 56 1.85 -11.22 10.52
C ASN A 56 2.36 -11.41 11.96
N GLN A 57 2.16 -12.61 12.48
CA GLN A 57 2.55 -12.93 13.86
C GLN A 57 4.07 -12.97 14.08
N LYS A 58 4.86 -12.97 13.01
CA LYS A 58 6.32 -12.93 13.09
C LYS A 58 6.86 -11.50 13.11
N GLY A 59 5.99 -10.50 13.18
CA GLY A 59 6.42 -9.10 13.20
C GLY A 59 6.87 -8.57 11.84
N VAL A 60 6.35 -9.15 10.75
CA VAL A 60 6.64 -8.70 9.39
C VAL A 60 5.41 -8.01 8.81
N VAL A 61 5.61 -6.80 8.30
CA VAL A 61 4.59 -6.07 7.55
C VAL A 61 4.72 -6.45 6.09
N LYS A 62 3.61 -6.85 5.49
CA LYS A 62 3.49 -6.98 4.04
C LYS A 62 2.72 -5.79 3.52
N ALA A 63 3.29 -5.06 2.58
CA ALA A 63 2.65 -3.92 1.96
C ALA A 63 2.47 -4.20 0.47
N GLY A 64 1.21 -4.14 0.02
CA GLY A 64 0.89 -4.21 -1.40
C GLY A 64 0.70 -2.82 -1.94
N LEU A 65 1.18 -2.58 -3.14
CA LEU A 65 1.03 -1.32 -3.83
C LEU A 65 0.25 -1.53 -5.12
N ARG A 66 -0.72 -0.68 -5.37
CA ARG A 66 -1.50 -0.69 -6.60
C ARG A 66 -1.58 0.71 -7.18
N SER A 67 -1.62 0.78 -8.50
CA SER A 67 -1.83 2.05 -9.21
C SER A 67 -2.60 1.80 -10.49
N GLN A 68 -3.04 2.89 -11.12
CA GLN A 68 -3.64 2.87 -12.43
C GLN A 68 -2.55 3.10 -13.48
N ARG A 69 -2.91 3.13 -14.75
CA ARG A 69 -1.93 3.28 -15.84
C ARG A 69 -1.18 4.60 -15.80
N ASN A 70 -1.74 5.60 -15.12
CA ASN A 70 -1.14 6.94 -15.03
C ASN A 70 0.03 7.03 -14.04
N PHE A 71 0.30 5.95 -13.28
CA PHE A 71 1.34 5.96 -12.27
C PHE A 71 2.00 4.60 -12.16
N ASP A 72 3.33 4.56 -12.23
CA ASP A 72 4.12 3.35 -12.04
C ASP A 72 4.61 3.30 -10.59
N CYS A 73 4.11 2.35 -9.80
CA CYS A 73 4.45 2.26 -8.39
C CYS A 73 5.68 1.38 -8.09
N ILE A 74 6.31 0.79 -9.12
CA ILE A 74 7.41 -0.17 -8.90
C ILE A 74 8.62 0.48 -8.20
N ALA A 75 8.89 1.75 -8.48
CA ALA A 75 10.02 2.44 -7.85
C ALA A 75 9.85 2.52 -6.32
N LEU A 76 8.61 2.70 -5.85
CA LEU A 76 8.33 2.71 -4.41
C LEU A 76 8.62 1.35 -3.79
N ALA A 77 8.18 0.27 -4.44
CA ALA A 77 8.44 -1.07 -3.95
C ALA A 77 9.94 -1.38 -3.94
N ARG A 78 10.64 -1.02 -5.00
CA ARG A 78 12.09 -1.26 -5.11
C ARG A 78 12.90 -0.48 -4.07
N SER A 79 12.43 0.70 -3.67
CA SER A 79 13.10 1.46 -2.63
C SER A 79 13.13 0.72 -1.29
N MET A 80 12.23 -0.24 -1.11
CA MET A 80 12.14 -1.09 0.08
C MET A 80 12.57 -2.52 -0.21
N ASP A 81 13.35 -2.73 -1.26
CA ASP A 81 13.84 -4.04 -1.70
C ASP A 81 12.73 -5.01 -2.11
N GLY A 82 11.59 -4.46 -2.51
CA GLY A 82 10.47 -5.23 -3.04
C GLY A 82 10.49 -5.28 -4.56
N GLY A 83 9.36 -5.64 -5.14
CA GLY A 83 9.24 -5.76 -6.58
C GLY A 83 7.82 -6.09 -7.02
N GLY A 84 7.69 -6.48 -8.28
CA GLY A 84 6.42 -6.81 -8.91
C GLY A 84 6.33 -6.18 -10.28
N HIS A 85 5.17 -5.61 -10.58
CA HIS A 85 4.86 -4.98 -11.86
C HIS A 85 4.53 -3.50 -11.67
N ALA A 86 4.50 -2.75 -12.74
CA ALA A 86 4.30 -1.30 -12.72
C ALA A 86 3.07 -0.84 -11.93
N GLN A 87 1.99 -1.63 -11.97
CA GLN A 87 0.72 -1.27 -11.33
C GLN A 87 0.33 -2.20 -10.18
N ALA A 88 1.14 -3.22 -9.90
CA ALA A 88 0.88 -4.20 -8.85
C ALA A 88 2.20 -4.72 -8.31
N CYS A 89 2.63 -4.21 -7.18
CA CYS A 89 3.91 -4.55 -6.60
C CYS A 89 3.80 -4.55 -5.07
N GLY A 90 4.90 -4.70 -4.38
CA GLY A 90 4.87 -4.69 -2.93
C GLY A 90 6.22 -4.94 -2.32
N PHE A 91 6.25 -4.88 -0.99
CA PHE A 91 7.47 -5.10 -0.21
C PHE A 91 7.12 -5.64 1.17
N LYS A 92 8.15 -6.07 1.87
CA LYS A 92 8.05 -6.49 3.27
C LYS A 92 8.98 -5.65 4.10
N MET A 93 8.60 -5.42 5.36
CA MET A 93 9.45 -4.71 6.30
C MET A 93 9.19 -5.18 7.72
N SER A 94 10.09 -4.84 8.63
CA SER A 94 9.88 -5.09 10.05
C SER A 94 8.70 -4.28 10.57
N ALA A 95 7.88 -4.88 11.44
CA ALA A 95 6.80 -4.19 12.13
C ALA A 95 7.31 -3.06 13.03
N ALA A 96 8.61 -3.04 13.35
CA ALA A 96 9.22 -1.95 14.10
C ALA A 96 9.08 -0.60 13.37
N ARG A 97 8.92 -0.61 12.05
CA ARG A 97 8.72 0.60 11.26
C ARG A 97 7.26 0.97 11.04
N LEU A 98 6.33 0.17 11.59
CA LEU A 98 4.90 0.45 11.43
C LEU A 98 4.47 1.83 11.95
N PRO A 99 5.00 2.32 13.09
CA PRO A 99 4.62 3.67 13.54
C PRO A 99 4.92 4.77 12.52
N GLU A 100 6.01 4.67 11.77
CA GLU A 100 6.31 5.64 10.71
C GLU A 100 5.26 5.60 9.62
N LEU A 101 4.88 4.39 9.19
CA LEU A 101 3.84 4.20 8.18
C LEU A 101 2.52 4.79 8.66
N LEU A 102 2.11 4.45 9.89
CA LEU A 102 0.85 4.94 10.46
C LEU A 102 0.83 6.46 10.65
N GLY A 103 2.00 7.06 10.80
CA GLY A 103 2.13 8.51 10.87
C GLY A 103 1.88 9.23 9.56
N GLY A 104 1.73 8.51 8.46
CA GLY A 104 1.39 9.08 7.18
C GLY A 104 2.57 9.66 6.39
N ARG A 105 3.79 9.56 6.92
CA ARG A 105 5.01 9.97 6.23
C ARG A 105 6.01 8.83 6.30
N PHE A 106 6.24 8.21 5.18
CA PHE A 106 7.12 7.06 5.10
C PHE A 106 8.19 7.27 4.06
N GLN A 107 9.41 6.99 4.43
CA GLN A 107 10.54 7.13 3.53
C GLN A 107 11.45 5.94 3.68
N ALA A 108 11.87 5.38 2.54
CA ALA A 108 12.86 4.32 2.56
C ALA A 108 14.16 4.86 3.15
N GLU A 109 14.87 4.04 3.93
CA GLU A 109 16.16 4.45 4.49
C GLU A 109 17.13 4.70 3.35
N PRO A 110 17.93 5.79 3.45
CA PRO A 110 18.99 6.01 2.46
C PRO A 110 19.95 4.83 2.48
N LYS A 111 20.29 4.32 1.31
CA LYS A 111 21.31 3.28 1.21
C LYS A 111 22.68 3.91 1.40
N PRO A 112 23.58 3.24 2.15
CA PRO A 112 24.94 3.74 2.35
C PRO A 112 25.72 3.80 1.06
#